data_aef413bb52cdfd32c7a046c4f1938eab
#
_entry.id   aef413bb52cdfd32c7a046c4f1938eab
#
_cell.length_a   1.000
_cell.length_b   1.000
_cell.length_c   1.000
_cell.angle_alpha   90.00
_cell.angle_beta   90.00
_cell.angle_gamma   90.00
#
_symmetry.space_group_name_H-M   'P 1'
#
loop_
_entity.id
_entity.type
_entity.pdbx_description
1 polymer ?
#
loop_
_entity_poly.entity_id
_entity_poly.type
_entity_poly.pdbx_seq_one_letter_code
_entity_poly.pdbx_strand_id
1 'polypeptide(L)'
;MYAIVEIAGQQFKVEKDQQIFVHRLDFKEGKKVTFDNVLLIETGGKVKVGAPNVSGAKVTAKVLEHLKGDKVIVFKKKRRKGYRVKNGHRQYLTKIEIQKIDEKAIVKKAVKKKEAKPKAKKATAKKTTAKKITTKKTAAKKTIKKAE
;
A
#
# COMPACT_ATOMS: atom_id res chain seq x y z
N MET A 1 -7.48 -8.10 -22.39
CA MET A 1 -7.92 -7.99 -20.98
C MET A 1 -7.57 -6.61 -20.48
N TYR A 2 -8.58 -5.84 -20.09
CA TYR A 2 -8.36 -4.57 -19.43
C TYR A 2 -9.18 -4.47 -18.14
N ALA A 3 -8.80 -3.53 -17.30
CA ALA A 3 -9.52 -3.21 -16.07
C ALA A 3 -9.70 -1.70 -15.91
N ILE A 4 -10.75 -1.28 -15.21
CA ILE A 4 -10.92 0.09 -14.74
C ILE A 4 -10.64 0.09 -13.24
N VAL A 5 -9.64 0.85 -12.85
CA VAL A 5 -9.13 0.89 -11.47
C VAL A 5 -9.14 2.32 -10.96
N GLU A 6 -9.49 2.51 -9.71
CA GLU A 6 -9.36 3.78 -9.02
C GLU A 6 -8.00 3.86 -8.32
N ILE A 7 -7.21 4.87 -8.69
CA ILE A 7 -5.88 5.11 -8.11
C ILE A 7 -5.79 6.58 -7.70
N ALA A 8 -5.50 6.85 -6.43
CA ALA A 8 -5.39 8.21 -5.89
C ALA A 8 -6.58 9.12 -6.24
N GLY A 9 -7.82 8.60 -6.18
CA GLY A 9 -9.05 9.33 -6.46
C GLY A 9 -9.34 9.55 -7.95
N GLN A 10 -8.60 8.94 -8.85
CA GLN A 10 -8.81 9.00 -10.30
C GLN A 10 -9.01 7.59 -10.87
N GLN A 11 -9.86 7.48 -11.90
CA GLN A 11 -10.13 6.23 -12.58
C GLN A 11 -9.29 6.10 -13.84
N PHE A 12 -8.65 4.94 -13.99
CA PHE A 12 -7.79 4.64 -15.13
C PHE A 12 -8.23 3.35 -15.80
N LYS A 13 -8.31 3.36 -17.12
CA LYS A 13 -8.34 2.13 -17.92
C LYS A 13 -6.91 1.61 -18.02
N VAL A 14 -6.68 0.38 -17.57
CA VAL A 14 -5.35 -0.22 -17.51
C VAL A 14 -5.33 -1.57 -18.21
N GLU A 15 -4.23 -1.83 -18.90
CA GLU A 15 -3.92 -3.10 -19.52
C GLU A 15 -2.62 -3.67 -18.95
N LYS A 16 -2.37 -4.95 -19.18
CA LYS A 16 -1.12 -5.57 -18.74
C LYS A 16 0.07 -4.92 -19.47
N ASP A 17 1.17 -4.76 -18.72
CA ASP A 17 2.45 -4.18 -19.18
C ASP A 17 2.34 -2.71 -19.66
N GLN A 18 1.22 -2.03 -19.37
CA GLN A 18 1.01 -0.62 -19.67
C GLN A 18 1.69 0.27 -18.62
N GLN A 19 2.29 1.37 -19.08
CA GLN A 19 2.84 2.42 -18.22
C GLN A 19 1.88 3.61 -18.19
N ILE A 20 1.53 4.06 -17.00
CA ILE A 20 0.63 5.20 -16.80
C ILE A 20 1.21 6.19 -15.78
N PHE A 21 0.79 7.45 -15.89
CA PHE A 21 1.09 8.48 -14.92
C PHE A 21 -0.11 8.69 -14.00
N VAL A 22 0.11 8.59 -12.70
CA VAL A 22 -0.91 8.79 -11.68
C VAL A 22 -0.47 9.88 -10.72
N HIS A 23 -1.38 10.40 -9.90
CA HIS A 23 -1.01 11.32 -8.84
C HIS A 23 0.03 10.71 -7.90
N ARG A 24 0.81 11.54 -7.24
CA ARG A 24 1.90 11.12 -6.37
C ARG A 24 1.44 10.06 -5.37
N LEU A 25 2.13 8.93 -5.39
CA LEU A 25 1.96 7.85 -4.43
C LEU A 25 3.09 7.86 -3.40
N ASP A 26 2.78 7.55 -2.15
CA ASP A 26 3.75 7.51 -1.03
C ASP A 26 4.50 6.17 -0.95
N PHE A 27 4.96 5.68 -2.09
CA PHE A 27 5.72 4.43 -2.18
C PHE A 27 7.11 4.71 -2.77
N LYS A 28 8.11 3.96 -2.31
CA LYS A 28 9.45 4.04 -2.88
C LYS A 28 9.49 3.49 -4.31
N GLU A 29 10.38 4.06 -5.13
CA GLU A 29 10.64 3.57 -6.47
C GLU A 29 11.08 2.10 -6.47
N GLY A 30 10.66 1.34 -7.48
CA GLY A 30 10.88 -0.10 -7.59
C GLY A 30 9.93 -0.97 -6.77
N LYS A 31 9.11 -0.39 -5.86
CA LYS A 31 8.18 -1.15 -5.03
C LYS A 31 6.96 -1.61 -5.85
N LYS A 32 6.50 -2.83 -5.56
CA LYS A 32 5.21 -3.33 -6.06
C LYS A 32 4.09 -2.85 -5.16
N VAL A 33 3.04 -2.35 -5.77
CA VAL A 33 1.84 -1.84 -5.11
C VAL A 33 0.63 -2.59 -5.66
N THR A 34 -0.32 -2.90 -4.79
CA THR A 34 -1.55 -3.58 -5.16
C THR A 34 -2.72 -2.63 -4.96
N PHE A 35 -3.56 -2.50 -5.97
CA PHE A 35 -4.79 -1.72 -5.94
C PHE A 35 -5.98 -2.68 -5.87
N ASP A 36 -6.83 -2.49 -4.86
CA ASP A 36 -8.00 -3.32 -4.61
C ASP A 36 -9.30 -2.69 -5.16
N ASN A 37 -9.29 -1.38 -5.46
CA ASN A 37 -10.44 -0.65 -5.98
C ASN A 37 -10.58 -0.84 -7.49
N VAL A 38 -11.01 -2.04 -7.89
CA VAL A 38 -11.25 -2.37 -9.30
C VAL A 38 -12.74 -2.28 -9.57
N LEU A 39 -13.14 -1.36 -10.46
CA LEU A 39 -14.53 -1.08 -10.78
C LEU A 39 -15.08 -2.00 -11.87
N LEU A 40 -14.24 -2.35 -12.85
CA LEU A 40 -14.63 -3.16 -13.98
C LEU A 40 -13.44 -4.01 -14.46
N ILE A 41 -13.72 -5.22 -14.92
CA ILE A 41 -12.75 -6.09 -15.60
C ILE A 41 -13.40 -6.66 -16.86
N GLU A 42 -12.69 -6.59 -17.96
CA GLU A 42 -13.01 -7.29 -19.19
C GLU A 42 -11.98 -8.39 -19.49
N THR A 43 -12.48 -9.60 -19.69
CA THR A 43 -11.68 -10.76 -20.08
C THR A 43 -12.35 -11.49 -21.21
N GLY A 44 -11.74 -11.46 -22.40
CA GLY A 44 -12.23 -12.22 -23.58
C GLY A 44 -13.68 -11.93 -23.96
N GLY A 45 -14.08 -10.67 -23.94
CA GLY A 45 -15.44 -10.23 -24.29
C GLY A 45 -16.47 -10.38 -23.17
N LYS A 46 -16.08 -10.91 -22.01
CA LYS A 46 -16.93 -10.94 -20.80
C LYS A 46 -16.59 -9.78 -19.91
N VAL A 47 -17.57 -8.91 -19.67
CA VAL A 47 -17.42 -7.74 -18.81
C VAL A 47 -18.02 -8.05 -17.43
N LYS A 48 -17.24 -7.78 -16.38
CA LYS A 48 -17.70 -7.84 -14.98
C LYS A 48 -17.65 -6.44 -14.39
N VAL A 49 -18.81 -5.93 -14.01
CA VAL A 49 -18.94 -4.61 -13.38
C VAL A 49 -19.10 -4.80 -11.87
N GLY A 50 -18.37 -4.01 -11.10
CA GLY A 50 -18.50 -3.99 -9.64
C GLY A 50 -19.65 -3.11 -9.17
N ALA A 51 -20.16 -3.39 -7.96
CA ALA A 51 -21.15 -2.56 -7.28
C ALA A 51 -20.68 -2.29 -5.82
N PRO A 52 -19.81 -1.30 -5.54
CA PRO A 52 -19.03 -0.45 -6.45
C PRO A 52 -17.79 -1.14 -7.03
N ASN A 53 -17.21 -2.13 -6.33
CA ASN A 53 -15.97 -2.80 -6.70
C ASN A 53 -16.20 -4.27 -7.06
N VAL A 54 -15.40 -4.81 -7.96
CA VAL A 54 -15.40 -6.24 -8.31
C VAL A 54 -14.79 -7.03 -7.15
N SER A 55 -15.57 -7.87 -6.50
CA SER A 55 -15.12 -8.66 -5.35
C SER A 55 -13.96 -9.58 -5.69
N GLY A 56 -12.85 -9.41 -4.99
CA GLY A 56 -11.65 -10.25 -5.15
C GLY A 56 -10.73 -9.86 -6.29
N ALA A 57 -11.06 -8.81 -7.05
CA ALA A 57 -10.19 -8.28 -8.07
C ALA A 57 -9.04 -7.46 -7.48
N LYS A 58 -7.86 -7.56 -8.09
CA LYS A 58 -6.67 -6.81 -7.70
C LYS A 58 -5.82 -6.49 -8.91
N VAL A 59 -5.26 -5.30 -8.93
CA VAL A 59 -4.27 -4.89 -9.91
C VAL A 59 -2.94 -4.65 -9.21
N THR A 60 -1.91 -5.35 -9.67
CA THR A 60 -0.55 -5.18 -9.17
C THR A 60 0.26 -4.35 -10.13
N ALA A 61 0.80 -3.25 -9.65
CA ALA A 61 1.68 -2.37 -10.41
C ALA A 61 3.04 -2.22 -9.72
N LYS A 62 4.05 -1.84 -10.51
CA LYS A 62 5.39 -1.47 -10.04
C LYS A 62 5.56 0.03 -10.18
N VAL A 63 6.01 0.69 -9.13
CA VAL A 63 6.42 2.10 -9.19
C VAL A 63 7.75 2.17 -9.94
N LEU A 64 7.80 2.93 -11.03
CA LEU A 64 9.02 3.13 -11.81
C LEU A 64 9.80 4.32 -11.26
N GLU A 65 9.18 5.50 -11.31
CA GLU A 65 9.81 6.76 -10.92
C GLU A 65 8.79 7.78 -10.42
N HIS A 66 9.29 8.78 -9.73
CA HIS A 66 8.52 9.93 -9.30
C HIS A 66 8.97 11.17 -10.07
N LEU A 67 8.04 11.84 -10.72
CA LEU A 67 8.33 12.99 -11.58
C LEU A 67 7.37 14.14 -11.35
N LYS A 68 7.70 15.27 -11.94
CA LYS A 68 6.84 16.44 -11.98
C LYS A 68 6.40 16.66 -13.43
N GLY A 69 5.13 16.91 -13.62
CA GLY A 69 4.57 17.26 -14.91
C GLY A 69 5.10 18.60 -15.46
N ASP A 70 4.63 18.98 -16.62
CA ASP A 70 4.97 20.24 -17.24
C ASP A 70 4.54 21.43 -16.38
N LYS A 71 5.26 22.55 -16.54
CA LYS A 71 4.98 23.75 -15.79
C LYS A 71 3.76 24.47 -16.39
N VAL A 72 2.70 24.51 -15.62
CA VAL A 72 1.50 25.29 -15.97
C VAL A 72 1.63 26.70 -15.39
N ILE A 73 1.53 27.71 -16.25
CA ILE A 73 1.61 29.10 -15.84
C ILE A 73 0.22 29.61 -15.48
N VAL A 74 0.05 29.96 -14.21
CA VAL A 74 -1.17 30.57 -13.70
C VAL A 74 -0.98 32.10 -13.68
N PHE A 75 -1.70 32.80 -14.54
CA PHE A 75 -1.65 34.23 -14.62
C PHE A 75 -2.97 34.88 -14.15
N LYS A 76 -2.88 35.76 -13.17
CA LYS A 76 -4.02 36.48 -12.59
C LYS A 76 -3.81 37.95 -12.79
N LYS A 77 -4.78 38.64 -13.42
CA LYS A 77 -4.76 40.07 -13.66
C LYS A 77 -6.12 40.68 -13.33
N LYS A 78 -6.11 41.85 -12.75
CA LYS A 78 -7.31 42.71 -12.60
C LYS A 78 -7.14 43.96 -13.44
N ARG A 79 -8.13 44.23 -14.27
CA ARG A 79 -8.14 45.42 -15.11
C ARG A 79 -8.12 46.70 -14.25
N ARG A 80 -7.31 47.69 -14.65
CA ARG A 80 -7.19 49.03 -14.01
C ARG A 80 -6.84 49.01 -12.51
N LYS A 81 -6.36 47.86 -11.95
CA LYS A 81 -6.05 47.75 -10.53
C LYS A 81 -4.55 47.50 -10.24
N GLY A 82 -3.70 47.55 -11.26
CA GLY A 82 -2.26 47.21 -11.07
C GLY A 82 -1.98 45.76 -10.64
N TYR A 83 -3.00 44.98 -10.39
CA TYR A 83 -2.85 43.57 -9.94
C TYR A 83 -2.48 42.65 -11.10
N ARG A 84 -1.29 42.10 -11.02
CA ARG A 84 -0.73 41.17 -12.01
C ARG A 84 0.17 40.18 -11.34
N VAL A 85 -0.26 38.92 -11.23
CA VAL A 85 0.48 37.82 -10.59
C VAL A 85 0.65 36.69 -11.60
N LYS A 86 1.89 36.20 -11.73
CA LYS A 86 2.25 35.09 -12.60
C LYS A 86 2.95 34.02 -11.77
N ASN A 87 2.31 32.86 -11.56
CA ASN A 87 2.82 31.73 -10.81
C ASN A 87 2.94 30.52 -11.72
N GLY A 88 3.97 29.70 -11.50
CA GLY A 88 4.10 28.42 -12.18
C GLY A 88 3.78 27.26 -11.24
N HIS A 89 2.99 26.31 -11.71
CA HIS A 89 2.65 25.08 -11.00
C HIS A 89 3.16 23.86 -11.75
N ARG A 90 3.73 22.87 -11.04
CA ARG A 90 4.05 21.53 -11.55
C ARG A 90 3.36 20.49 -10.71
N GLN A 91 2.54 19.65 -11.35
CA GLN A 91 1.87 18.54 -10.68
C GLN A 91 2.88 17.44 -10.35
N TYR A 92 2.83 16.94 -9.13
CA TYR A 92 3.60 15.76 -8.72
C TYR A 92 2.91 14.50 -9.22
N LEU A 93 3.65 13.67 -9.95
CA LEU A 93 3.18 12.44 -10.55
C LEU A 93 4.07 11.27 -10.15
N THR A 94 3.53 10.07 -10.31
CA THR A 94 4.25 8.80 -10.20
C THR A 94 3.99 8.00 -11.46
N LYS A 95 5.05 7.53 -12.10
CA LYS A 95 4.97 6.61 -13.24
C LYS A 95 4.92 5.20 -12.70
N ILE A 96 3.89 4.47 -13.06
CA ILE A 96 3.70 3.07 -12.67
C ILE A 96 3.56 2.19 -13.89
N GLU A 97 3.98 0.94 -13.77
CA GLU A 97 3.83 -0.13 -14.76
C GLU A 97 2.89 -1.21 -14.22
N ILE A 98 1.85 -1.51 -14.97
CA ILE A 98 0.88 -2.54 -14.59
C ILE A 98 1.47 -3.92 -14.88
N GLN A 99 1.73 -4.72 -13.86
CA GLN A 99 2.32 -6.06 -14.01
C GLN A 99 1.26 -7.14 -14.15
N LYS A 100 0.18 -7.04 -13.37
CA LYS A 100 -0.81 -8.11 -13.26
C LYS A 100 -2.20 -7.59 -12.94
N ILE A 101 -3.20 -8.19 -13.58
CA ILE A 101 -4.62 -7.98 -13.31
C ILE A 101 -5.17 -9.34 -12.86
N ASP A 102 -5.54 -9.46 -11.58
CA ASP A 102 -6.05 -10.69 -10.97
C ASP A 102 -7.55 -10.57 -10.70
N GLU A 103 -8.35 -11.50 -11.21
CA GLU A 103 -9.80 -11.56 -10.98
C GLU A 103 -10.17 -12.24 -9.65
N LYS A 104 -9.32 -13.14 -9.11
CA LYS A 104 -9.66 -14.03 -8.00
C LYS A 104 -8.56 -14.14 -6.94
N ALA A 105 -8.19 -13.06 -6.30
CA ALA A 105 -7.06 -13.14 -5.35
C ALA A 105 -7.43 -13.50 -3.90
N ILE A 106 -8.70 -13.63 -3.49
CA ILE A 106 -9.03 -13.66 -2.05
C ILE A 106 -9.55 -14.99 -1.50
N VAL A 107 -10.06 -15.91 -2.31
CA VAL A 107 -10.68 -17.13 -1.76
C VAL A 107 -9.66 -18.17 -1.25
N LYS A 108 -8.42 -18.13 -1.73
CA LYS A 108 -7.41 -19.15 -1.34
C LYS A 108 -6.66 -18.90 -0.02
N LYS A 109 -6.68 -17.65 0.52
CA LYS A 109 -5.95 -17.35 1.77
C LYS A 109 -6.80 -17.45 3.03
N ALA A 110 -8.11 -17.32 2.93
CA ALA A 110 -9.00 -17.44 4.09
C ALA A 110 -9.30 -18.89 4.47
N VAL A 111 -9.27 -19.81 3.52
CA VAL A 111 -9.56 -21.23 3.77
C VAL A 111 -8.36 -21.97 4.41
N LYS A 112 -7.12 -21.57 4.06
CA LYS A 112 -5.92 -22.19 4.69
C LYS A 112 -5.66 -21.78 6.14
N LYS A 113 -6.33 -20.75 6.66
CA LYS A 113 -6.13 -20.29 8.05
C LYS A 113 -7.18 -20.82 9.02
N LYS A 114 -8.20 -21.52 8.53
CA LYS A 114 -9.25 -22.13 9.39
C LYS A 114 -9.10 -23.63 9.65
N GLU A 115 -8.17 -24.33 8.98
CA GLU A 115 -7.98 -25.76 9.19
C GLU A 115 -6.80 -26.16 10.09
N ALA A 116 -6.13 -25.21 10.70
CA ALA A 116 -5.08 -25.52 11.68
C ALA A 116 -5.49 -25.04 13.07
N LYS A 117 -6.42 -25.74 13.71
CA LYS A 117 -6.57 -25.73 15.16
C LYS A 117 -7.11 -27.06 15.67
N PRO A 118 -6.73 -27.42 16.83
CA PRO A 118 -5.98 -28.58 17.21
C PRO A 118 -6.86 -29.54 17.98
N LYS A 119 -6.58 -30.78 17.94
CA LYS A 119 -7.08 -31.73 18.96
C LYS A 119 -6.11 -31.74 20.12
N ALA A 120 -6.52 -31.09 21.18
CA ALA A 120 -6.01 -31.28 22.50
C ALA A 120 -6.44 -32.65 23.01
N LYS A 121 -5.53 -33.39 23.60
CA LYS A 121 -5.82 -34.51 24.51
C LYS A 121 -5.04 -34.28 25.81
N LYS A 122 -5.79 -34.05 26.80
CA LYS A 122 -5.98 -34.53 28.15
C LYS A 122 -5.11 -35.72 28.51
N ALA A 123 -4.30 -35.60 29.54
CA ALA A 123 -4.08 -36.54 30.62
C ALA A 123 -2.98 -35.99 31.54
N THR A 124 -3.45 -35.66 32.69
CA THR A 124 -3.29 -36.28 34.01
C THR A 124 -1.92 -36.13 34.65
N ALA A 125 -1.97 -35.25 35.61
CA ALA A 125 -1.77 -35.52 37.03
C ALA A 125 -0.36 -35.90 37.53
N LYS A 126 0.07 -35.16 38.42
CA LYS A 126 0.50 -35.49 39.79
C LYS A 126 1.92 -35.07 40.18
N LYS A 127 1.93 -34.20 41.17
CA LYS A 127 2.74 -34.24 42.38
C LYS A 127 4.26 -34.02 42.20
N THR A 128 4.94 -33.22 42.88
CA THR A 128 5.02 -32.79 44.25
C THR A 128 6.24 -31.88 44.41
N THR A 129 6.05 -30.89 45.22
CA THR A 129 6.95 -30.39 46.28
C THR A 129 8.31 -29.80 45.92
N ALA A 130 8.35 -28.55 46.16
CA ALA A 130 9.02 -27.92 47.28
C ALA A 130 10.49 -27.49 47.12
N LYS A 131 10.67 -26.33 47.60
CA LYS A 131 11.81 -25.74 48.31
C LYS A 131 12.73 -24.90 47.42
N LYS A 132 12.64 -23.64 47.63
CA LYS A 132 13.13 -22.77 48.68
C LYS A 132 14.46 -22.10 48.35
N ILE A 133 14.39 -20.78 48.31
CA ILE A 133 15.40 -19.92 48.94
C ILE A 133 16.67 -19.69 48.12
N THR A 134 17.18 -18.57 47.89
CA THR A 134 17.33 -17.27 48.49
C THR A 134 18.31 -16.45 47.66
N THR A 135 17.99 -15.21 47.59
CA THR A 135 18.86 -14.06 47.89
C THR A 135 20.04 -13.76 46.97
N LYS A 136 20.10 -12.61 46.55
CA LYS A 136 20.68 -11.37 47.06
C LYS A 136 21.53 -10.76 45.99
N LYS A 137 21.16 -9.58 45.48
CA LYS A 137 21.75 -8.31 45.86
C LYS A 137 23.21 -8.15 45.47
N THR A 138 23.52 -7.24 44.62
CA THR A 138 24.11 -5.91 44.87
C THR A 138 24.55 -5.38 43.52
N ALA A 139 24.08 -4.29 43.04
CA ALA A 139 24.38 -2.93 43.44
C ALA A 139 25.78 -2.44 43.04
N ALA A 140 25.67 -1.35 42.39
CA ALA A 140 26.60 -0.23 42.44
C ALA A 140 27.71 -0.21 41.39
N LYS A 141 27.78 0.78 40.59
CA LYS A 141 28.04 2.16 40.80
C LYS A 141 29.38 2.60 40.16
N LYS A 142 29.29 3.70 39.50
CA LYS A 142 30.33 4.74 39.35
C LYS A 142 31.37 4.52 38.22
N THR A 143 31.84 5.45 37.52
CA THR A 143 31.78 6.92 37.46
C THR A 143 32.59 7.37 36.25
N ILE A 144 32.10 8.31 35.52
CA ILE A 144 32.68 9.59 35.13
C ILE A 144 34.22 9.68 35.10
N LYS A 145 34.75 10.12 33.97
CA LYS A 145 35.70 11.26 33.79
C LYS A 145 36.20 11.20 32.36
N LYS A 146 35.98 12.18 31.51
CA LYS A 146 36.48 13.54 31.39
C LYS A 146 37.87 13.60 30.77
N ALA A 147 37.92 14.35 29.71
CA ALA A 147 39.01 15.16 29.16
C ALA A 147 40.10 14.36 28.40
N GLU A 148 40.43 14.68 27.22
CA GLU A 148 40.98 15.94 26.71
C GLU A 148 40.58 16.08 25.23
#